data_c1a7cb912dd1af502933cb6c612da9a9
#
_entry.id   c1a7cb912dd1af502933cb6c612da9a9
#
_cell.length_a   1.000
_cell.length_b   1.000
_cell.length_c   1.000
_cell.angle_alpha   90.00
_cell.angle_beta   90.00
_cell.angle_gamma   90.00
#
_symmetry.space_group_name_H-M   'P 1'
#
loop_
_entity.id
_entity.type
_entity.pdbx_description
1 polymer ?
#
loop_
_entity_poly.entity_id
_entity_poly.type
_entity_poly.pdbx_seq_one_letter_code
_entity_poly.pdbx_strand_id
1 'polypeptide(L)'
;MPMFSFEQDPGASFGELLKRFGLSPFGGSVPGNEMLVPHATTCVALRCANGVVMAGDRRATSGNLISHREMEKVVQADQFSGVAIAGAAGPAMEMVKLFQLQIEHYEKVEGQSLSLEGKANQLSMFVRSNLPAAMQGFMVVPIFAGYDTLLKHGRLWNYDATGGRYEEHDFVATGSGMLHAGTVLRMGWKRDMTIDEGVELTARALWEASDADSATGGPDALRGIYPVVASITTDGFTRIDDAQLKITYEAIAKGVGQR
;
A
#
# COMPACT_ATOMS: atom_id res chain seq x y z
N MET A 1 18.40 48.36 14.03
CA MET A 1 18.80 47.62 15.25
C MET A 1 18.89 46.15 14.87
N PRO A 2 19.98 45.45 15.20
CA PRO A 2 19.99 44.01 15.00
C PRO A 2 18.92 43.34 15.87
N MET A 3 18.15 42.44 15.32
CA MET A 3 17.02 41.78 15.97
C MET A 3 17.45 40.81 17.10
N PHE A 4 18.78 40.54 17.19
CA PHE A 4 19.36 39.64 18.21
C PHE A 4 20.66 40.25 18.76
N SER A 5 20.97 40.00 20.04
CA SER A 5 22.31 40.23 20.58
C SER A 5 23.28 39.20 20.05
N PHE A 6 24.58 39.52 20.02
CA PHE A 6 25.64 38.60 19.49
C PHE A 6 25.63 37.20 20.15
N GLU A 7 25.20 37.11 21.40
CA GLU A 7 25.05 35.84 22.15
C GLU A 7 23.78 35.06 21.82
N GLN A 8 22.82 35.69 21.12
CA GLN A 8 21.52 35.12 20.77
C GLN A 8 21.37 34.87 19.28
N ASP A 9 22.39 35.15 18.50
CA ASP A 9 22.38 34.93 17.06
C ASP A 9 22.51 33.41 16.78
N PRO A 10 21.49 32.76 16.18
CA PRO A 10 21.56 31.34 15.82
C PRO A 10 22.41 31.06 14.58
N GLY A 11 23.08 32.06 14.03
CA GLY A 11 23.80 31.97 12.79
C GLY A 11 22.87 31.73 11.59
N ALA A 12 23.32 30.98 10.59
CA ALA A 12 22.57 30.70 9.37
C ALA A 12 21.51 29.60 9.55
N SER A 13 21.34 29.04 10.74
CA SER A 13 20.40 27.94 10.97
C SER A 13 19.01 28.44 11.34
N PHE A 14 18.10 28.43 10.37
CA PHE A 14 16.70 28.77 10.59
C PHE A 14 16.00 27.81 11.60
N GLY A 15 16.43 26.54 11.63
CA GLY A 15 15.91 25.56 12.60
C GLY A 15 16.26 25.89 14.05
N GLU A 16 17.49 26.38 14.31
CA GLU A 16 17.91 26.84 15.64
C GLU A 16 17.18 28.14 16.06
N LEU A 17 16.93 29.03 15.12
CA LEU A 17 16.14 30.23 15.34
C LEU A 17 14.72 29.87 15.83
N LEU A 18 14.03 28.96 15.13
CA LEU A 18 12.69 28.53 15.51
C LEU A 18 12.65 27.85 16.88
N LYS A 19 13.63 26.99 17.20
CA LYS A 19 13.73 26.35 18.52
C LYS A 19 13.86 27.37 19.66
N ARG A 20 14.66 28.42 19.46
CA ARG A 20 14.84 29.46 20.46
C ARG A 20 13.58 30.29 20.71
N PHE A 21 12.72 30.45 19.72
CA PHE A 21 11.42 31.08 19.88
C PHE A 21 10.32 30.12 20.37
N GLY A 22 10.67 28.85 20.65
CA GLY A 22 9.68 27.83 21.00
C GLY A 22 8.71 27.48 19.86
N LEU A 23 9.10 27.87 18.64
CA LEU A 23 8.36 27.58 17.44
C LEU A 23 8.94 26.31 16.81
N SER A 24 8.14 25.26 16.74
CA SER A 24 8.48 24.08 15.96
C SER A 24 7.67 24.12 14.65
N PRO A 25 8.32 24.03 13.47
CA PRO A 25 7.60 23.96 12.20
C PRO A 25 6.73 22.69 12.10
N PHE A 26 6.94 21.74 13.00
CA PHE A 26 6.23 20.46 13.08
C PHE A 26 5.51 20.27 14.41
N GLY A 27 4.85 21.29 14.98
CA GLY A 27 4.11 21.19 16.25
C GLY A 27 4.90 20.45 17.34
N GLY A 28 4.98 20.99 18.57
CA GLY A 28 5.86 20.49 19.61
C GLY A 28 5.91 18.98 19.73
N SER A 29 7.10 18.42 19.74
CA SER A 29 7.34 17.06 20.22
C SER A 29 6.77 16.95 21.64
N VAL A 30 5.71 16.18 21.80
CA VAL A 30 5.25 15.76 23.13
C VAL A 30 6.37 14.87 23.69
N PRO A 31 7.08 15.27 24.75
CA PRO A 31 8.11 14.43 25.32
C PRO A 31 7.44 13.20 25.93
N GLY A 32 7.75 12.02 25.46
CA GLY A 32 7.59 10.81 26.22
C GLY A 32 6.45 9.86 25.87
N ASN A 33 5.81 9.96 24.71
CA ASN A 33 5.04 8.83 24.17
C ASN A 33 5.37 8.72 22.68
N GLU A 34 6.38 7.90 22.34
CA GLU A 34 6.41 7.29 21.02
C GLU A 34 5.15 6.44 20.94
N MET A 35 4.09 7.02 20.42
CA MET A 35 2.91 6.28 20.04
C MET A 35 3.40 5.38 18.90
N LEU A 36 3.68 4.12 19.24
CA LEU A 36 4.11 3.08 18.31
C LEU A 36 2.94 2.83 17.34
N VAL A 37 2.81 3.70 16.36
CA VAL A 37 1.83 3.51 15.30
C VAL A 37 2.32 2.34 14.44
N PRO A 38 1.55 1.27 14.31
CA PRO A 38 1.94 0.14 13.48
C PRO A 38 1.96 0.58 12.02
N HIS A 39 3.16 0.69 11.45
CA HIS A 39 3.39 1.12 10.06
C HIS A 39 3.97 0.03 9.17
N ALA A 40 3.81 -1.20 9.56
CA ALA A 40 4.41 -2.31 8.87
C ALA A 40 3.47 -2.94 7.87
N THR A 41 3.79 -2.81 6.62
CA THR A 41 3.00 -3.35 5.51
C THR A 41 3.84 -3.31 4.24
N THR A 42 3.71 -4.31 3.40
CA THR A 42 4.17 -4.23 2.01
C THR A 42 3.04 -4.69 1.09
N CYS A 43 2.64 -3.79 0.21
CA CYS A 43 1.68 -4.09 -0.84
C CYS A 43 2.30 -3.79 -2.20
N VAL A 44 1.91 -4.59 -3.18
CA VAL A 44 2.36 -4.46 -4.57
C VAL A 44 1.18 -4.62 -5.51
N ALA A 45 1.26 -4.01 -6.68
CA ALA A 45 0.37 -4.29 -7.80
C ALA A 45 1.13 -4.17 -9.12
N LEU A 46 0.71 -4.91 -10.14
CA LEU A 46 1.29 -4.84 -11.47
C LEU A 46 0.24 -5.06 -12.56
N ARG A 47 0.52 -4.53 -13.73
CA ARG A 47 -0.30 -4.75 -14.93
C ARG A 47 0.14 -6.00 -15.65
N CYS A 48 -0.86 -6.77 -16.09
CA CYS A 48 -0.72 -7.92 -16.97
C CYS A 48 -1.40 -7.62 -18.32
N ALA A 49 -1.23 -8.50 -19.29
CA ALA A 49 -1.87 -8.39 -20.60
C ALA A 49 -3.40 -8.21 -20.50
N ASN A 50 -4.05 -8.99 -19.63
CA ASN A 50 -5.51 -9.06 -19.52
C ASN A 50 -6.06 -8.56 -18.18
N GLY A 51 -5.33 -7.73 -17.45
CA GLY A 51 -5.80 -7.24 -16.16
C GLY A 51 -4.69 -6.71 -15.26
N VAL A 52 -4.89 -6.84 -13.96
CA VAL A 52 -3.93 -6.48 -12.92
C VAL A 52 -3.84 -7.58 -11.87
N VAL A 53 -2.68 -7.69 -11.22
CA VAL A 53 -2.50 -8.51 -10.03
C VAL A 53 -2.11 -7.58 -8.88
N MET A 54 -2.74 -7.78 -7.72
CA MET A 54 -2.46 -7.08 -6.48
C MET A 54 -2.05 -8.09 -5.41
N ALA A 55 -1.07 -7.75 -4.59
CA ALA A 55 -0.67 -8.60 -3.48
C ALA A 55 -0.29 -7.77 -2.25
N GLY A 56 -0.49 -8.33 -1.06
CA GLY A 56 -0.11 -7.72 0.21
C GLY A 56 0.24 -8.77 1.25
N ASP A 57 1.22 -8.48 2.08
CA ASP A 57 1.55 -9.32 3.22
C ASP A 57 0.43 -9.27 4.29
N ARG A 58 0.51 -10.13 5.29
CA ARG A 58 -0.55 -10.26 6.33
C ARG A 58 -0.09 -9.90 7.75
N ARG A 59 1.14 -9.42 7.89
CA ARG A 59 1.70 -9.04 9.20
C ARG A 59 1.29 -7.63 9.59
N ALA A 60 0.80 -7.45 10.81
CA ALA A 60 0.74 -6.15 11.45
C ALA A 60 1.69 -6.15 12.65
N THR A 61 2.46 -5.08 12.83
CA THR A 61 3.40 -4.91 13.94
C THR A 61 3.00 -3.73 14.82
N SER A 62 3.43 -3.77 16.07
CA SER A 62 3.39 -2.66 17.01
C SER A 62 4.80 -2.52 17.57
N GLY A 63 5.55 -1.55 17.07
CA GLY A 63 7.00 -1.49 17.30
C GLY A 63 7.68 -2.77 16.83
N ASN A 64 8.41 -3.42 17.71
CA ASN A 64 9.13 -4.67 17.42
C ASN A 64 8.29 -5.94 17.59
N LEU A 65 7.02 -5.82 17.97
CA LEU A 65 6.15 -6.97 18.23
C LEU A 65 5.19 -7.20 17.05
N ILE A 66 4.98 -8.49 16.71
CA ILE A 66 3.93 -8.87 15.76
C ILE A 66 2.59 -8.86 16.52
N SER A 67 1.70 -7.91 16.17
CA SER A 67 0.37 -7.79 16.78
C SER A 67 -0.65 -8.70 16.09
N HIS A 68 -0.61 -8.81 14.76
CA HIS A 68 -1.47 -9.68 13.97
C HIS A 68 -0.70 -10.35 12.83
N ARG A 69 -1.14 -11.59 12.47
CA ARG A 69 -0.51 -12.40 11.41
C ARG A 69 -1.41 -12.62 10.19
N GLU A 70 -2.68 -12.25 10.30
CA GLU A 70 -3.72 -12.59 9.31
C GLU A 70 -4.49 -11.35 8.84
N MET A 71 -3.88 -10.16 8.93
CA MET A 71 -4.51 -8.94 8.48
C MET A 71 -4.67 -8.95 6.96
N GLU A 72 -5.86 -8.67 6.47
CA GLU A 72 -6.11 -8.53 5.04
C GLU A 72 -5.80 -7.10 4.59
N LYS A 73 -4.84 -6.98 3.70
CA LYS A 73 -4.37 -5.69 3.19
C LYS A 73 -4.76 -5.44 1.73
N VAL A 74 -5.22 -6.49 1.05
CA VAL A 74 -5.82 -6.41 -0.29
C VAL A 74 -7.29 -6.71 -0.16
N VAL A 75 -8.13 -5.75 -0.51
CA VAL A 75 -9.58 -5.79 -0.32
C VAL A 75 -10.27 -5.51 -1.65
N GLN A 76 -11.26 -6.30 -1.98
CA GLN A 76 -12.14 -6.02 -3.10
C GLN A 76 -12.90 -4.71 -2.86
N ALA A 77 -12.82 -3.76 -3.78
CA ALA A 77 -13.59 -2.52 -3.69
C ALA A 77 -14.98 -2.68 -4.32
N ASP A 78 -15.03 -3.25 -5.51
CA ASP A 78 -16.23 -3.71 -6.19
C ASP A 78 -15.90 -4.89 -7.13
N GLN A 79 -16.81 -5.24 -8.03
CA GLN A 79 -16.62 -6.39 -8.93
C GLN A 79 -15.33 -6.30 -9.76
N PHE A 80 -14.93 -5.10 -10.21
CA PHE A 80 -13.81 -4.91 -11.13
C PHE A 80 -12.66 -4.09 -10.54
N SER A 81 -12.64 -3.86 -9.23
CA SER A 81 -11.56 -3.10 -8.61
C SER A 81 -11.21 -3.58 -7.20
N GLY A 82 -9.99 -3.26 -6.78
CA GLY A 82 -9.46 -3.55 -5.46
C GLY A 82 -8.60 -2.42 -4.91
N VAL A 83 -8.45 -2.42 -3.60
CA VAL A 83 -7.56 -1.52 -2.85
C VAL A 83 -6.57 -2.35 -2.06
N ALA A 84 -5.28 -2.05 -2.20
CA ALA A 84 -4.26 -2.54 -1.29
C ALA A 84 -3.83 -1.40 -0.37
N ILE A 85 -3.73 -1.65 0.93
CA ILE A 85 -3.53 -0.60 1.94
C ILE A 85 -2.23 -0.78 2.70
N ALA A 86 -1.44 0.30 2.77
CA ALA A 86 -0.26 0.40 3.61
C ALA A 86 -0.42 1.57 4.60
N GLY A 87 0.09 1.40 5.82
CA GLY A 87 0.06 2.41 6.88
C GLY A 87 -0.76 2.02 8.08
N ALA A 88 -1.38 2.99 8.75
CA ALA A 88 -2.13 2.80 9.98
C ALA A 88 -3.40 1.98 9.76
N ALA A 89 -3.49 0.80 10.39
CA ALA A 89 -4.52 -0.20 10.12
C ALA A 89 -5.96 0.30 10.37
N GLY A 90 -6.21 0.97 11.49
CA GLY A 90 -7.54 1.49 11.83
C GLY A 90 -8.10 2.45 10.78
N PRO A 91 -7.44 3.59 10.54
CA PRO A 91 -7.84 4.54 9.51
C PRO A 91 -7.92 3.93 8.11
N ALA A 92 -7.03 2.99 7.77
CA ALA A 92 -7.03 2.31 6.48
C ALA A 92 -8.29 1.45 6.28
N MET A 93 -8.66 0.67 7.29
CA MET A 93 -9.87 -0.17 7.23
C MET A 93 -11.15 0.66 7.16
N GLU A 94 -11.23 1.75 7.90
CA GLU A 94 -12.35 2.69 7.85
C GLU A 94 -12.45 3.33 6.46
N MET A 95 -11.33 3.82 5.93
CA MET A 95 -11.24 4.44 4.60
C MET A 95 -11.77 3.48 3.51
N VAL A 96 -11.36 2.21 3.52
CA VAL A 96 -11.81 1.22 2.53
C VAL A 96 -13.30 0.96 2.65
N LYS A 97 -13.82 0.81 3.88
CA LYS A 97 -15.26 0.58 4.10
C LYS A 97 -16.11 1.75 3.62
N LEU A 98 -15.70 2.97 3.92
CA LEU A 98 -16.41 4.18 3.47
C LEU A 98 -16.33 4.32 1.94
N PHE A 99 -15.18 3.99 1.35
CA PHE A 99 -15.01 3.99 -0.10
C PHE A 99 -15.95 2.96 -0.78
N GLN A 100 -15.98 1.71 -0.29
CA GLN A 100 -16.90 0.68 -0.78
C GLN A 100 -18.35 1.14 -0.71
N LEU A 101 -18.77 1.68 0.44
CA LEU A 101 -20.13 2.17 0.64
C LEU A 101 -20.48 3.32 -0.33
N GLN A 102 -19.52 4.23 -0.57
CA GLN A 102 -19.75 5.37 -1.47
C GLN A 102 -19.90 4.94 -2.93
N ILE A 103 -19.05 4.03 -3.43
CA ILE A 103 -19.17 3.55 -4.82
C ILE A 103 -20.44 2.71 -5.01
N GLU A 104 -20.82 1.89 -4.03
CA GLU A 104 -22.08 1.14 -4.04
C GLU A 104 -23.30 2.08 -4.02
N HIS A 105 -23.28 3.10 -3.17
CA HIS A 105 -24.35 4.11 -3.11
C HIS A 105 -24.48 4.85 -4.44
N TYR A 106 -23.37 5.27 -5.04
CA TYR A 106 -23.38 5.93 -6.36
C TYR A 106 -24.05 5.03 -7.41
N GLU A 107 -23.67 3.76 -7.48
CA GLU A 107 -24.24 2.80 -8.43
C GLU A 107 -25.75 2.62 -8.24
N LYS A 108 -26.21 2.54 -6.99
CA LYS A 108 -27.65 2.43 -6.69
C LYS A 108 -28.45 3.67 -7.05
N VAL A 109 -27.86 4.86 -6.89
CA VAL A 109 -28.55 6.12 -7.17
C VAL A 109 -28.55 6.43 -8.68
N GLU A 110 -27.42 6.24 -9.35
CA GLU A 110 -27.25 6.59 -10.77
C GLU A 110 -27.64 5.44 -11.71
N GLY A 111 -27.86 4.22 -11.19
CA GLY A 111 -28.18 3.03 -12.00
C GLY A 111 -27.04 2.54 -12.87
N GLN A 112 -25.83 3.06 -12.68
CA GLN A 112 -24.59 2.67 -13.37
C GLN A 112 -23.37 2.82 -12.46
N SER A 113 -22.39 1.94 -12.64
CA SER A 113 -21.14 2.02 -11.89
C SER A 113 -20.33 3.26 -12.27
N LEU A 114 -19.67 3.83 -11.27
CA LEU A 114 -18.69 4.89 -11.49
C LEU A 114 -17.54 4.36 -12.36
N SER A 115 -17.02 5.18 -13.27
CA SER A 115 -15.86 4.79 -14.07
C SER A 115 -14.66 4.44 -13.17
N LEU A 116 -13.76 3.59 -13.67
CA LEU A 116 -12.60 3.18 -12.87
C LEU A 116 -11.75 4.38 -12.43
N GLU A 117 -11.57 5.35 -13.32
CA GLU A 117 -10.89 6.61 -12.98
C GLU A 117 -11.68 7.45 -11.97
N GLY A 118 -13.02 7.49 -12.07
CA GLY A 118 -13.89 8.14 -11.09
C GLY A 118 -13.73 7.53 -9.70
N LYS A 119 -13.65 6.19 -9.60
CA LYS A 119 -13.35 5.49 -8.33
C LYS A 119 -11.98 5.86 -7.80
N ALA A 120 -10.96 5.91 -8.65
CA ALA A 120 -9.62 6.35 -8.26
C ALA A 120 -9.62 7.79 -7.72
N ASN A 121 -10.40 8.70 -8.30
CA ASN A 121 -10.58 10.06 -7.80
C ASN A 121 -11.30 10.10 -6.44
N GLN A 122 -12.33 9.27 -6.24
CA GLN A 122 -13.01 9.18 -4.95
C GLN A 122 -12.07 8.72 -3.84
N LEU A 123 -11.25 7.69 -4.10
CA LEU A 123 -10.25 7.24 -3.13
C LEU A 123 -9.23 8.35 -2.78
N SER A 124 -8.81 9.16 -3.77
CA SER A 124 -7.95 10.33 -3.54
C SER A 124 -8.56 11.31 -2.53
N MET A 125 -9.88 11.54 -2.58
CA MET A 125 -10.57 12.41 -1.62
C MET A 125 -10.53 11.83 -0.20
N PHE A 126 -10.68 10.50 -0.04
CA PHE A 126 -10.55 9.85 1.27
C PHE A 126 -9.14 9.94 1.83
N VAL A 127 -8.12 9.71 0.99
CA VAL A 127 -6.71 9.88 1.40
C VAL A 127 -6.45 11.31 1.84
N ARG A 128 -6.91 12.30 1.08
CA ARG A 128 -6.79 13.72 1.44
C ARG A 128 -7.51 14.07 2.73
N SER A 129 -8.70 13.53 2.97
CA SER A 129 -9.43 13.76 4.22
C SER A 129 -8.74 13.18 5.44
N ASN A 130 -7.88 12.17 5.28
CA ASN A 130 -7.05 11.58 6.32
C ASN A 130 -5.78 12.41 6.64
N LEU A 131 -5.48 13.47 5.89
CA LEU A 131 -4.26 14.26 6.07
C LEU A 131 -4.03 14.75 7.50
N PRO A 132 -5.04 15.26 8.26
CA PRO A 132 -4.85 15.65 9.64
C PRO A 132 -4.39 14.50 10.56
N ALA A 133 -4.89 13.28 10.33
CA ALA A 133 -4.46 12.09 11.06
C ALA A 133 -3.07 11.62 10.58
N ALA A 134 -2.79 11.72 9.29
CA ALA A 134 -1.47 11.41 8.73
C ALA A 134 -0.36 12.29 9.32
N MET A 135 -0.63 13.57 9.56
CA MET A 135 0.30 14.50 10.24
C MET A 135 0.57 14.12 11.71
N GLN A 136 -0.31 13.33 12.32
CA GLN A 136 -0.14 12.76 13.66
C GLN A 136 0.50 11.36 13.64
N GLY A 137 0.94 10.89 12.46
CA GLY A 137 1.57 9.60 12.29
C GLY A 137 0.62 8.48 11.82
N PHE A 138 -0.69 8.74 11.66
CA PHE A 138 -1.67 7.76 11.16
C PHE A 138 -1.80 7.81 9.63
N MET A 139 -0.68 7.72 8.96
CA MET A 139 -0.62 7.78 7.50
C MET A 139 -1.24 6.52 6.87
N VAL A 140 -1.96 6.71 5.77
CA VAL A 140 -2.50 5.65 4.91
C VAL A 140 -2.10 5.95 3.47
N VAL A 141 -1.45 4.99 2.82
CA VAL A 141 -1.02 5.09 1.42
C VAL A 141 -1.55 3.87 0.67
N PRO A 142 -2.69 3.99 -0.01
CA PRO A 142 -3.27 2.89 -0.76
C PRO A 142 -2.64 2.73 -2.14
N ILE A 143 -2.84 1.54 -2.72
CA ILE A 143 -2.80 1.27 -4.16
C ILE A 143 -4.23 0.97 -4.59
N PHE A 144 -4.70 1.58 -5.65
CA PHE A 144 -5.96 1.24 -6.29
C PHE A 144 -5.69 0.61 -7.65
N ALA A 145 -6.32 -0.51 -7.93
CA ALA A 145 -6.21 -1.15 -9.23
C ALA A 145 -7.54 -1.78 -9.65
N GLY A 146 -7.73 -1.92 -10.93
CA GLY A 146 -8.93 -2.53 -11.46
C GLY A 146 -8.85 -2.84 -12.95
N TYR A 147 -9.89 -3.50 -13.43
CA TYR A 147 -10.11 -3.73 -14.85
C TYR A 147 -11.08 -2.68 -15.40
N ASP A 148 -10.60 -1.88 -16.34
CA ASP A 148 -11.43 -0.88 -17.01
C ASP A 148 -12.28 -1.57 -18.10
N THR A 149 -13.57 -1.73 -17.82
CA THR A 149 -14.51 -2.44 -18.70
C THR A 149 -14.78 -1.69 -20.01
N LEU A 150 -14.53 -0.38 -20.06
CA LEU A 150 -14.69 0.45 -21.27
C LEU A 150 -13.42 0.37 -22.12
N LEU A 151 -12.26 0.55 -21.51
CA LEU A 151 -10.96 0.52 -22.19
C LEU A 151 -10.41 -0.91 -22.39
N LYS A 152 -11.03 -1.90 -21.73
CA LYS A 152 -10.71 -3.34 -21.81
C LYS A 152 -9.27 -3.68 -21.44
N HIS A 153 -8.73 -3.03 -20.42
CA HIS A 153 -7.41 -3.34 -19.87
C HIS A 153 -7.32 -3.02 -18.38
N GLY A 154 -6.32 -3.57 -17.73
CA GLY A 154 -6.01 -3.29 -16.34
C GLY A 154 -5.37 -1.91 -16.16
N ARG A 155 -5.78 -1.20 -15.12
CA ARG A 155 -5.22 0.10 -14.70
C ARG A 155 -4.89 0.08 -13.23
N LEU A 156 -3.86 0.82 -12.82
CA LEU A 156 -3.47 0.94 -11.42
C LEU A 156 -2.98 2.35 -11.09
N TRP A 157 -3.19 2.75 -9.84
CA TRP A 157 -2.80 4.06 -9.33
C TRP A 157 -2.10 3.93 -7.99
N ASN A 158 -1.04 4.69 -7.86
CA ASN A 158 -0.35 4.97 -6.62
C ASN A 158 -0.88 6.27 -6.02
N TYR A 159 -0.83 6.38 -4.69
CA TYR A 159 -1.23 7.58 -3.97
C TYR A 159 -0.10 8.03 -3.05
N ASP A 160 -0.02 9.34 -2.83
CA ASP A 160 0.75 9.89 -1.73
C ASP A 160 -0.16 10.24 -0.53
N ALA A 161 0.45 10.55 0.60
CA ALA A 161 -0.28 10.84 1.84
C ALA A 161 -1.14 12.12 1.77
N THR A 162 -0.94 12.97 0.76
CA THR A 162 -1.71 14.21 0.55
C THR A 162 -2.93 14.00 -0.34
N GLY A 163 -3.11 12.78 -0.86
CA GLY A 163 -4.17 12.44 -1.81
C GLY A 163 -3.78 12.69 -3.27
N GLY A 164 -2.50 12.93 -3.55
CA GLY A 164 -1.99 12.88 -4.92
C GLY A 164 -2.20 11.51 -5.52
N ARG A 165 -2.67 11.45 -6.76
CA ARG A 165 -3.00 10.22 -7.47
C ARG A 165 -2.19 10.14 -8.76
N TYR A 166 -1.45 9.05 -8.92
CA TYR A 166 -0.55 8.81 -10.03
C TYR A 166 -0.89 7.49 -10.72
N GLU A 167 -1.26 7.54 -12.00
CA GLU A 167 -1.50 6.31 -12.76
C GLU A 167 -0.16 5.71 -13.17
N GLU A 168 0.01 4.43 -12.84
CA GLU A 168 1.21 3.66 -13.18
C GLU A 168 0.92 2.71 -14.34
N HIS A 169 1.88 2.55 -15.23
CA HIS A 169 1.69 1.78 -16.45
C HIS A 169 2.31 0.38 -16.41
N ASP A 170 3.04 0.09 -15.37
CA ASP A 170 3.78 -1.17 -15.18
C ASP A 170 3.46 -1.81 -13.82
N PHE A 171 4.02 -1.28 -12.74
CA PHE A 171 3.85 -1.81 -11.39
C PHE A 171 3.99 -0.70 -10.35
N VAL A 172 3.55 -1.03 -9.13
CA VAL A 172 3.72 -0.18 -7.95
C VAL A 172 4.00 -1.04 -6.72
N ALA A 173 4.78 -0.50 -5.79
CA ALA A 173 4.99 -1.05 -4.47
C ALA A 173 4.83 0.06 -3.42
N THR A 174 4.22 -0.24 -2.29
CA THR A 174 4.05 0.70 -1.17
C THR A 174 4.30 0.00 0.16
N GLY A 175 4.62 0.79 1.19
CA GLY A 175 4.89 0.31 2.54
C GLY A 175 6.37 0.14 2.85
N SER A 176 6.68 -0.46 4.00
CA SER A 176 8.06 -0.53 4.54
C SER A 176 9.02 -1.34 3.66
N GLY A 177 8.56 -2.45 3.09
CA GLY A 177 9.36 -3.29 2.20
C GLY A 177 9.33 -2.88 0.71
N MET A 178 8.76 -1.70 0.38
CA MET A 178 8.56 -1.29 -1.02
C MET A 178 9.84 -1.24 -1.85
N LEU A 179 10.98 -0.92 -1.26
CA LEU A 179 12.27 -0.85 -1.98
C LEU A 179 12.70 -2.23 -2.48
N HIS A 180 12.55 -3.25 -1.64
CA HIS A 180 12.91 -4.63 -1.95
C HIS A 180 11.91 -5.22 -2.96
N ALA A 181 10.62 -5.13 -2.66
CA ALA A 181 9.56 -5.58 -3.55
C ALA A 181 9.62 -4.88 -4.92
N GLY A 182 9.77 -3.55 -4.93
CA GLY A 182 9.87 -2.75 -6.16
C GLY A 182 11.08 -3.09 -7.02
N THR A 183 12.21 -3.48 -6.41
CA THR A 183 13.39 -3.96 -7.14
C THR A 183 13.08 -5.27 -7.88
N VAL A 184 12.44 -6.22 -7.21
CA VAL A 184 12.03 -7.50 -7.83
C VAL A 184 11.05 -7.26 -8.97
N LEU A 185 10.05 -6.42 -8.76
CA LEU A 185 9.08 -6.06 -9.79
C LEU A 185 9.77 -5.42 -11.01
N ARG A 186 10.68 -4.48 -10.79
CA ARG A 186 11.42 -3.79 -11.86
C ARG A 186 12.26 -4.75 -12.71
N MET A 187 12.84 -5.77 -12.10
CA MET A 187 13.66 -6.76 -12.80
C MET A 187 12.83 -7.81 -13.52
N GLY A 188 11.63 -8.13 -13.02
CA GLY A 188 10.82 -9.24 -13.52
C GLY A 188 9.63 -8.83 -14.38
N TRP A 189 9.14 -7.60 -14.26
CA TRP A 189 7.95 -7.18 -14.99
C TRP A 189 8.19 -7.09 -16.50
N LYS A 190 7.19 -7.55 -17.25
CA LYS A 190 7.14 -7.48 -18.71
C LYS A 190 5.76 -7.03 -19.15
N ARG A 191 5.68 -6.24 -20.22
CA ARG A 191 4.41 -5.63 -20.68
C ARG A 191 3.28 -6.63 -20.91
N ASP A 192 3.57 -7.77 -21.51
CA ASP A 192 2.56 -8.74 -21.96
C ASP A 192 2.54 -10.00 -21.08
N MET A 193 2.95 -9.87 -19.80
CA MET A 193 2.93 -11.01 -18.89
C MET A 193 1.50 -11.48 -18.61
N THR A 194 1.37 -12.79 -18.43
CA THR A 194 0.10 -13.42 -18.07
C THR A 194 -0.26 -13.12 -16.60
N ILE A 195 -1.50 -13.41 -16.21
CA ILE A 195 -1.94 -13.30 -14.80
C ILE A 195 -1.11 -14.25 -13.91
N ASP A 196 -0.84 -15.48 -14.35
CA ASP A 196 -0.07 -16.46 -13.58
C ASP A 196 1.38 -16.00 -13.38
N GLU A 197 2.03 -15.46 -14.40
CA GLU A 197 3.36 -14.83 -14.28
C GLU A 197 3.32 -13.63 -13.31
N GLY A 198 2.24 -12.84 -13.33
CA GLY A 198 2.02 -11.74 -12.41
C GLY A 198 1.85 -12.19 -10.96
N VAL A 199 1.11 -13.28 -10.73
CA VAL A 199 0.96 -13.91 -9.41
C VAL A 199 2.33 -14.40 -8.90
N GLU A 200 3.11 -15.09 -9.74
CA GLU A 200 4.44 -15.54 -9.36
C GLU A 200 5.37 -14.37 -9.03
N LEU A 201 5.37 -13.32 -9.86
CA LEU A 201 6.23 -12.16 -9.66
C LEU A 201 5.87 -11.39 -8.39
N THR A 202 4.58 -11.18 -8.10
CA THR A 202 4.12 -10.52 -6.87
C THR A 202 4.45 -11.35 -5.64
N ALA A 203 4.28 -12.68 -5.70
CA ALA A 203 4.66 -13.59 -4.63
C ALA A 203 6.17 -13.52 -4.35
N ARG A 204 7.01 -13.52 -5.38
CA ARG A 204 8.46 -13.36 -5.25
C ARG A 204 8.84 -12.00 -4.68
N ALA A 205 8.18 -10.92 -5.11
CA ALA A 205 8.43 -9.58 -4.59
C ALA A 205 8.16 -9.48 -3.08
N LEU A 206 7.06 -10.09 -2.61
CA LEU A 206 6.74 -10.13 -1.18
C LEU A 206 7.67 -11.08 -0.41
N TRP A 207 8.14 -12.17 -1.01
CA TRP A 207 9.16 -13.06 -0.43
C TRP A 207 10.44 -12.28 -0.12
N GLU A 208 11.03 -11.64 -1.12
CA GLU A 208 12.27 -10.86 -0.97
C GLU A 208 12.08 -9.67 -0.01
N ALA A 209 10.91 -9.02 -0.05
CA ALA A 209 10.60 -7.97 0.91
C ALA A 209 10.54 -8.49 2.35
N SER A 210 9.98 -9.69 2.57
CA SER A 210 9.87 -10.27 3.92
C SER A 210 11.19 -10.76 4.48
N ASP A 211 12.17 -11.05 3.63
CA ASP A 211 13.53 -11.43 4.06
C ASP A 211 14.33 -10.20 4.55
N ALA A 212 14.10 -9.04 3.93
CA ALA A 212 14.86 -7.83 4.19
C ALA A 212 14.16 -6.85 5.16
N ASP A 213 12.82 -6.87 5.24
CA ASP A 213 12.01 -5.99 6.09
C ASP A 213 11.30 -6.78 7.18
N SER A 214 11.71 -6.61 8.44
CA SER A 214 11.12 -7.28 9.60
C SER A 214 9.62 -7.01 9.78
N ALA A 215 9.13 -5.92 9.23
CA ALA A 215 7.75 -5.48 9.31
C ALA A 215 6.86 -6.12 8.23
N THR A 216 7.44 -6.67 7.17
CA THR A 216 6.75 -7.42 6.13
C THR A 216 6.62 -8.89 6.51
N GLY A 217 5.41 -9.45 6.46
CA GLY A 217 5.15 -10.87 6.73
C GLY A 217 5.41 -11.74 5.50
N GLY A 218 6.33 -12.67 5.62
CA GLY A 218 6.51 -13.73 4.63
C GLY A 218 5.47 -14.86 4.77
N PRO A 219 5.52 -15.86 3.87
CA PRO A 219 4.69 -17.05 3.99
C PRO A 219 5.04 -17.83 5.27
N ASP A 220 4.01 -18.27 6.00
CA ASP A 220 4.14 -19.13 7.17
C ASP A 220 3.51 -20.50 6.86
N ALA A 221 4.33 -21.40 6.32
CA ALA A 221 3.88 -22.72 5.91
C ALA A 221 3.40 -23.57 7.10
N LEU A 222 3.92 -23.32 8.32
CA LEU A 222 3.51 -24.06 9.52
C LEU A 222 2.09 -23.70 9.96
N ARG A 223 1.70 -22.45 9.76
CA ARG A 223 0.33 -21.95 10.09
C ARG A 223 -0.59 -21.91 8.90
N GLY A 224 -0.09 -22.21 7.69
CA GLY A 224 -0.88 -22.08 6.46
C GLY A 224 -1.21 -20.64 6.09
N ILE A 225 -0.41 -19.66 6.51
CA ILE A 225 -0.65 -18.24 6.24
C ILE A 225 0.20 -17.82 5.05
N TYR A 226 -0.47 -17.37 3.99
CA TYR A 226 0.16 -16.84 2.78
C TYR A 226 -0.28 -15.40 2.56
N PRO A 227 0.54 -14.55 1.90
CA PRO A 227 0.11 -13.23 1.46
C PRO A 227 -1.22 -13.28 0.70
N VAL A 228 -2.01 -12.23 0.80
CA VAL A 228 -3.22 -12.12 -0.02
C VAL A 228 -2.79 -11.70 -1.42
N VAL A 229 -3.17 -12.48 -2.41
CA VAL A 229 -2.98 -12.19 -3.84
C VAL A 229 -4.33 -12.21 -4.53
N ALA A 230 -4.59 -11.21 -5.36
CA ALA A 230 -5.81 -11.14 -6.15
C ALA A 230 -5.50 -10.71 -7.59
N SER A 231 -6.21 -11.28 -8.53
CA SER A 231 -6.25 -10.85 -9.92
C SER A 231 -7.55 -10.10 -10.19
N ILE A 232 -7.51 -9.11 -11.09
CA ILE A 232 -8.69 -8.37 -11.53
C ILE A 232 -8.66 -8.33 -13.05
N THR A 233 -9.61 -9.03 -13.65
CA THR A 233 -9.69 -9.22 -15.10
C THR A 233 -11.09 -8.88 -15.60
N THR A 234 -11.40 -9.23 -16.84
CA THR A 234 -12.77 -9.15 -17.37
C THR A 234 -13.76 -9.99 -16.59
N ASP A 235 -13.31 -11.01 -15.85
CA ASP A 235 -14.14 -11.88 -15.02
C ASP A 235 -14.38 -11.32 -13.62
N GLY A 236 -13.72 -10.20 -13.31
CA GLY A 236 -13.82 -9.49 -12.03
C GLY A 236 -12.65 -9.75 -11.09
N PHE A 237 -12.84 -9.35 -9.83
CA PHE A 237 -11.89 -9.55 -8.75
C PHE A 237 -11.93 -11.01 -8.28
N THR A 238 -10.80 -11.67 -8.35
CA THR A 238 -10.64 -13.07 -7.92
C THR A 238 -9.44 -13.20 -7.00
N ARG A 239 -9.67 -13.67 -5.77
CA ARG A 239 -8.60 -14.01 -4.84
C ARG A 239 -7.95 -15.33 -5.26
N ILE A 240 -6.63 -15.37 -5.26
CA ILE A 240 -5.86 -16.59 -5.54
C ILE A 240 -5.92 -17.48 -4.30
N ASP A 241 -6.21 -18.77 -4.53
CA ASP A 241 -6.35 -19.76 -3.46
C ASP A 241 -5.01 -19.99 -2.72
N ASP A 242 -5.08 -20.14 -1.40
CA ASP A 242 -3.93 -20.42 -0.55
C ASP A 242 -3.23 -21.74 -0.94
N ALA A 243 -3.95 -22.73 -1.50
CA ALA A 243 -3.36 -23.96 -2.02
C ALA A 243 -2.46 -23.70 -3.24
N GLN A 244 -2.87 -22.81 -4.14
CA GLN A 244 -2.07 -22.39 -5.29
C GLN A 244 -0.86 -21.57 -4.82
N LEU A 245 -1.06 -20.65 -3.88
CA LEU A 245 0.03 -19.84 -3.30
C LEU A 245 1.07 -20.70 -2.59
N LYS A 246 0.63 -21.75 -1.88
CA LYS A 246 1.56 -22.73 -1.27
C LYS A 246 2.51 -23.32 -2.31
N ILE A 247 1.99 -23.79 -3.44
CA ILE A 247 2.80 -24.36 -4.52
C ILE A 247 3.78 -23.31 -5.06
N THR A 248 3.32 -22.09 -5.30
CA THR A 248 4.15 -20.97 -5.77
C THR A 248 5.29 -20.66 -4.79
N TYR A 249 5.00 -20.55 -3.50
CA TYR A 249 6.03 -20.25 -2.49
C TYR A 249 7.00 -21.43 -2.27
N GLU A 250 6.56 -22.67 -2.37
CA GLU A 250 7.45 -23.84 -2.34
C GLU A 250 8.42 -23.85 -3.53
N ALA A 251 7.97 -23.42 -4.72
CA ALA A 251 8.82 -23.28 -5.89
C ALA A 251 9.85 -22.16 -5.73
N ILE A 252 9.44 -21.00 -5.17
CA ILE A 252 10.32 -19.87 -4.87
C ILE A 252 11.40 -20.31 -3.87
N ALA A 253 11.01 -20.95 -2.77
CA ALA A 253 11.94 -21.41 -1.72
C ALA A 253 13.00 -22.40 -2.27
N LYS A 254 12.61 -23.34 -3.13
CA LYS A 254 13.54 -24.26 -3.79
C LYS A 254 14.54 -23.52 -4.69
N GLY A 255 14.09 -22.51 -5.42
CA GLY A 255 14.95 -21.69 -6.27
C GLY A 255 15.96 -20.83 -5.49
N VAL A 256 15.61 -20.38 -4.29
CA VAL A 256 16.52 -19.63 -3.40
C VAL A 256 17.56 -20.55 -2.78
N GLY A 257 17.19 -21.78 -2.36
CA GLY A 257 18.11 -22.75 -1.76
C GLY A 257 19.17 -23.31 -2.73
N GLN A 258 19.10 -22.96 -4.03
CA GLN A 258 20.06 -23.35 -5.06
C GLN A 258 21.04 -22.24 -5.44
N ARG A 259 20.94 -21.06 -4.83
CA ARG A 259 21.87 -19.93 -4.96
C ARG A 259 22.91 -19.95 -3.84
#